data_9b514b316a7147f1276e4fe045152f40
#
_entry.id   9b514b316a7147f1276e4fe045152f40
#
_cell.length_a   1.000
_cell.length_b   1.000
_cell.length_c   1.000
_cell.angle_alpha   90.00
_cell.angle_beta   90.00
_cell.angle_gamma   90.00
#
_symmetry.space_group_name_H-M   'P 1'
#
loop_
_entity.id
_entity.type
_entity.pdbx_description
1 polymer ?
#
loop_
_entity_poly.entity_id
_entity_poly.type
_entity_poly.pdbx_seq_one_letter_code
_entity_poly.pdbx_strand_id
1 'polypeptide(L)'
;MKRIQLLFLVLTWLSCVTLTSAQSLTIETNPTDLPDELSSMALLGSSGNGRYLYGALGGRGFAFDTKTGKYAIYGDETTTCEVVGISSDGWSLLQTASAGEQSGLSNGVVLVPLDSTNGEHSIFVTSPDPDHPYFTLWHLTSDAKYFCGTILDSGWESIPVIGERSADGKNYKVSTLPVPDKDPLGTTPQQFRLIYVSEDGATLVGFLVEESGNLATVMTYQRKADGSYGIQFPADDVLFDHSITVPPFPEYDDYVTATSDPDDPNYDEQKLKEQEDAYNKACDEYYRLFDLFSRNLALKQHSLAVGGKGRYALVTVVENGVDDEGFRFTKAVKYLSVDLTSGKAELVNYPEGTSEEVNPRDLLGEQRELLYASPVSGRYWDAFVYTHDQKTLSLVEWVKRETQQDFSTFYSMPDPVSGESTIHTGWPEVSLDGKTVTLLGYPNEASKTYRNSYFRFGQSILPIAPVCGAMKQGLRFDGELLHVAEPSCIYLFNAQGELLYQSAQTTQLDMAPLRHTLPQGDYIVLAVGAQGNSASLKISL
;
A
#
# COMPACT_ATOMS: atom_id res chain seq x y z
N MET A 1 7.55 44.82 39.90
CA MET A 1 6.94 43.51 40.06
C MET A 1 6.29 42.98 38.78
N LYS A 2 5.47 43.74 38.05
CA LYS A 2 4.80 43.23 36.82
C LYS A 2 5.74 42.78 35.66
N ARG A 3 6.93 43.39 35.52
CA ARG A 3 7.90 43.00 34.46
C ARG A 3 8.67 41.71 34.76
N ILE A 4 8.83 41.39 36.03
CA ILE A 4 9.51 40.14 36.45
C ILE A 4 8.55 38.94 36.31
N GLN A 5 7.25 39.13 36.54
CA GLN A 5 6.26 38.07 36.32
C GLN A 5 6.09 37.75 34.83
N LEU A 6 6.21 38.72 33.94
CA LEU A 6 6.13 38.47 32.49
C LEU A 6 7.37 37.71 31.98
N LEU A 7 8.56 37.99 32.55
CA LEU A 7 9.80 37.29 32.19
C LEU A 7 9.77 35.83 32.66
N PHE A 8 9.19 35.54 33.83
CA PHE A 8 9.01 34.19 34.32
C PHE A 8 7.99 33.40 33.50
N LEU A 9 6.91 34.04 33.05
CA LEU A 9 5.91 33.40 32.16
C LEU A 9 6.47 33.08 30.78
N VAL A 10 7.33 33.95 30.21
CA VAL A 10 7.98 33.69 28.92
C VAL A 10 9.07 32.62 29.06
N LEU A 11 9.82 32.60 30.16
CA LEU A 11 10.82 31.54 30.42
C LEU A 11 10.16 30.17 30.71
N THR A 12 9.03 30.11 31.41
CA THR A 12 8.26 28.89 31.58
C THR A 12 7.59 28.45 30.27
N TRP A 13 7.17 29.35 29.43
CA TRP A 13 6.67 29.03 28.07
C TRP A 13 7.78 28.50 27.17
N LEU A 14 8.96 29.09 27.18
CA LEU A 14 10.13 28.59 26.42
C LEU A 14 10.62 27.23 26.97
N SER A 15 10.55 26.98 28.27
CA SER A 15 10.95 25.68 28.83
C SER A 15 9.89 24.58 28.62
N CYS A 16 8.62 24.90 28.42
CA CYS A 16 7.61 23.92 28.02
C CYS A 16 7.63 23.56 26.52
N VAL A 17 8.28 24.36 25.68
CA VAL A 17 8.40 24.07 24.24
C VAL A 17 9.62 23.20 23.90
N THR A 18 10.50 22.92 24.86
CA THR A 18 11.78 22.22 24.59
C THR A 18 11.94 20.88 25.31
N LEU A 19 10.87 20.27 25.82
CA LEU A 19 10.94 18.93 26.44
C LEU A 19 9.83 17.98 25.94
N THR A 20 9.53 18.00 24.66
CA THR A 20 9.31 16.74 23.97
C THR A 20 10.71 16.24 23.59
N SER A 21 11.39 15.54 24.47
CA SER A 21 12.46 14.66 24.02
C SER A 21 11.77 13.70 23.06
N ALA A 22 11.93 13.93 21.76
CA ALA A 22 11.61 12.93 20.78
C ALA A 22 12.29 11.65 21.28
N GLN A 23 11.51 10.66 21.66
CA GLN A 23 12.04 9.38 22.10
C GLN A 23 12.86 8.90 20.92
N SER A 24 14.19 8.83 21.05
CA SER A 24 15.07 8.42 19.96
C SER A 24 14.62 7.05 19.49
N LEU A 25 14.44 6.90 18.20
CA LEU A 25 14.09 5.64 17.58
C LEU A 25 15.15 4.59 17.97
N THR A 26 14.73 3.43 18.44
CA THR A 26 15.61 2.35 18.88
C THR A 26 15.51 1.14 17.98
N ILE A 27 16.59 0.38 17.85
CA ILE A 27 16.59 -0.91 17.16
C ILE A 27 16.35 -2.01 18.18
N GLU A 28 15.35 -2.85 17.92
CA GLU A 28 15.06 -4.07 18.69
C GLU A 28 15.84 -5.27 18.13
N THR A 29 15.87 -5.41 16.81
CA THR A 29 16.61 -6.47 16.12
C THR A 29 17.48 -5.84 15.03
N ASN A 30 18.77 -6.10 15.06
CA ASN A 30 19.71 -5.68 14.02
C ASN A 30 19.40 -6.38 12.68
N PRO A 31 19.90 -5.86 11.55
CA PRO A 31 19.76 -6.52 10.26
C PRO A 31 20.21 -7.98 10.30
N THR A 32 19.34 -8.86 9.82
CA THR A 32 19.49 -10.31 9.85
C THR A 32 19.09 -10.88 8.51
N ASP A 33 19.95 -11.71 7.92
CA ASP A 33 19.63 -12.43 6.69
C ASP A 33 18.62 -13.57 6.96
N LEU A 34 17.84 -13.94 5.94
CA LEU A 34 17.00 -15.15 6.00
C LEU A 34 17.89 -16.41 6.02
N PRO A 35 17.34 -17.55 6.52
CA PRO A 35 18.02 -18.85 6.43
C PRO A 35 18.43 -19.20 4.99
N ASP A 36 19.57 -19.90 4.85
CA ASP A 36 20.12 -20.28 3.54
C ASP A 36 19.14 -21.09 2.70
N GLU A 37 18.29 -21.91 3.33
CA GLU A 37 17.25 -22.70 2.66
C GLU A 37 16.21 -21.84 1.94
N LEU A 38 16.01 -20.59 2.39
CA LEU A 38 15.10 -19.62 1.79
C LEU A 38 15.83 -18.61 0.88
N SER A 39 17.14 -18.69 0.78
CA SER A 39 17.96 -17.71 0.05
C SER A 39 17.74 -17.72 -1.47
N SER A 40 17.16 -18.79 -2.03
CA SER A 40 16.76 -18.84 -3.46
C SER A 40 15.40 -18.24 -3.73
N MET A 41 14.66 -17.77 -2.71
CA MET A 41 13.31 -17.27 -2.80
C MET A 41 13.27 -15.75 -2.52
N ALA A 42 12.42 -15.02 -3.25
CA ALA A 42 12.26 -13.59 -3.05
C ALA A 42 11.41 -13.31 -1.79
N LEU A 43 11.88 -12.44 -0.91
CA LEU A 43 11.12 -11.95 0.24
C LEU A 43 10.12 -10.90 -0.23
N LEU A 44 8.82 -11.15 -0.07
CA LEU A 44 7.75 -10.27 -0.55
C LEU A 44 7.13 -9.39 0.53
N GLY A 45 7.24 -9.79 1.81
CA GLY A 45 6.68 -8.99 2.88
C GLY A 45 6.64 -9.69 4.22
N SER A 46 5.86 -9.09 5.15
CA SER A 46 5.69 -9.60 6.51
C SER A 46 4.23 -9.54 6.96
N SER A 47 3.92 -10.30 8.02
CA SER A 47 2.66 -10.16 8.76
C SER A 47 2.51 -8.76 9.36
N GLY A 48 1.28 -8.38 9.72
CA GLY A 48 0.99 -7.05 10.27
C GLY A 48 1.81 -6.69 11.53
N ASN A 49 2.19 -7.68 12.34
CA ASN A 49 3.05 -7.51 13.52
C ASN A 49 4.54 -7.77 13.22
N GLY A 50 4.91 -8.02 11.96
CA GLY A 50 6.29 -8.25 11.51
C GLY A 50 6.95 -9.52 12.03
N ARG A 51 6.22 -10.42 12.69
CA ARG A 51 6.77 -11.68 13.22
C ARG A 51 6.99 -12.71 12.13
N TYR A 52 6.04 -12.83 11.21
CA TYR A 52 6.12 -13.79 10.13
C TYR A 52 6.51 -13.10 8.84
N LEU A 53 7.45 -13.68 8.11
CA LEU A 53 7.89 -13.22 6.80
C LEU A 53 7.40 -14.21 5.75
N TYR A 54 7.16 -13.73 4.52
CA TYR A 54 6.71 -14.57 3.43
C TYR A 54 7.34 -14.15 2.09
N GLY A 55 7.35 -15.08 1.17
CA GLY A 55 7.87 -14.82 -0.17
C GLY A 55 7.59 -15.96 -1.14
N ALA A 56 8.09 -15.83 -2.36
CA ALA A 56 7.88 -16.80 -3.41
C ALA A 56 8.99 -16.75 -4.48
N LEU A 57 9.20 -17.87 -5.18
CA LEU A 57 9.98 -17.93 -6.42
C LEU A 57 9.65 -19.21 -7.19
N GLY A 58 9.42 -19.06 -8.50
CA GLY A 58 9.28 -20.18 -9.43
C GLY A 58 8.13 -21.13 -9.09
N GLY A 59 7.00 -20.59 -8.65
CA GLY A 59 5.82 -21.38 -8.29
C GLY A 59 5.89 -22.01 -6.90
N ARG A 60 6.88 -21.64 -6.08
CA ARG A 60 6.98 -22.08 -4.68
C ARG A 60 6.90 -20.86 -3.77
N GLY A 61 6.10 -20.96 -2.71
CA GLY A 61 6.00 -19.94 -1.67
C GLY A 61 6.65 -20.38 -0.38
N PHE A 62 6.96 -19.45 0.52
CA PHE A 62 7.40 -19.75 1.88
C PHE A 62 6.76 -18.87 2.93
N ALA A 63 6.73 -19.36 4.15
CA ALA A 63 6.46 -18.60 5.37
C ALA A 63 7.56 -18.90 6.41
N PHE A 64 7.98 -17.89 7.16
CA PHE A 64 9.06 -17.98 8.14
C PHE A 64 8.69 -17.23 9.43
N ASP A 65 8.82 -17.86 10.59
CA ASP A 65 8.62 -17.26 11.91
C ASP A 65 9.98 -16.74 12.44
N THR A 66 10.16 -15.44 12.47
CA THR A 66 11.39 -14.78 12.95
C THR A 66 11.70 -15.07 14.42
N LYS A 67 10.68 -15.41 15.23
CA LYS A 67 10.83 -15.69 16.65
C LYS A 67 11.34 -17.09 16.94
N THR A 68 10.87 -18.09 16.17
CA THR A 68 11.19 -19.51 16.42
C THR A 68 12.19 -20.08 15.43
N GLY A 69 12.44 -19.39 14.30
CA GLY A 69 13.24 -19.89 13.18
C GLY A 69 12.54 -20.98 12.36
N LYS A 70 11.28 -21.31 12.67
CA LYS A 70 10.52 -22.28 11.88
C LYS A 70 10.10 -21.68 10.54
N TYR A 71 10.11 -22.52 9.51
CA TYR A 71 9.59 -22.14 8.19
C TYR A 71 8.82 -23.27 7.54
N ALA A 72 8.00 -22.93 6.56
CA ALA A 72 7.34 -23.85 5.65
C ALA A 72 7.57 -23.38 4.21
N ILE A 73 7.74 -24.35 3.31
CA ILE A 73 7.79 -24.11 1.86
C ILE A 73 6.57 -24.80 1.26
N TYR A 74 5.82 -24.06 0.45
CA TYR A 74 4.60 -24.51 -0.21
C TYR A 74 4.86 -24.70 -1.71
N GLY A 75 4.13 -25.63 -2.31
CA GLY A 75 4.28 -25.97 -3.73
C GLY A 75 5.39 -27.00 -4.01
N ASP A 76 5.21 -27.72 -5.10
CA ASP A 76 6.09 -28.77 -5.58
C ASP A 76 6.17 -28.76 -7.12
N GLU A 77 6.66 -29.85 -7.72
CA GLU A 77 6.78 -30.00 -9.19
C GLU A 77 5.42 -30.10 -9.90
N THR A 78 4.35 -30.42 -9.17
CA THR A 78 3.00 -30.66 -9.70
C THR A 78 2.02 -29.55 -9.37
N THR A 79 2.31 -28.76 -8.33
CA THR A 79 1.42 -27.70 -7.84
C THR A 79 2.23 -26.45 -7.52
N THR A 80 1.94 -25.38 -8.23
CA THR A 80 2.50 -24.08 -7.90
C THR A 80 1.72 -23.47 -6.75
N CYS A 81 2.43 -22.82 -5.81
CA CYS A 81 1.85 -22.10 -4.68
C CYS A 81 2.52 -20.75 -4.51
N GLU A 82 1.74 -19.70 -4.48
CA GLU A 82 2.21 -18.35 -4.15
C GLU A 82 1.59 -17.92 -2.83
N VAL A 83 2.41 -17.36 -1.94
CA VAL A 83 1.92 -16.77 -0.69
C VAL A 83 1.51 -15.33 -0.97
N VAL A 84 0.22 -15.05 -0.83
CA VAL A 84 -0.37 -13.70 -0.99
C VAL A 84 -0.11 -12.84 0.23
N GLY A 85 -0.13 -13.45 1.42
CA GLY A 85 0.06 -12.77 2.67
C GLY A 85 0.05 -13.75 3.84
N ILE A 86 0.50 -13.29 4.99
CA ILE A 86 0.52 -14.05 6.23
C ILE A 86 -0.05 -13.22 7.38
N SER A 87 -0.94 -13.83 8.18
CA SER A 87 -1.53 -13.16 9.34
C SER A 87 -0.57 -13.09 10.53
N SER A 88 -0.91 -12.27 11.52
CA SER A 88 -0.13 -12.06 12.75
C SER A 88 -0.08 -13.27 13.67
N ASP A 89 -0.95 -14.26 13.45
CA ASP A 89 -0.98 -15.56 14.13
C ASP A 89 -0.47 -16.72 13.26
N GLY A 90 0.08 -16.42 12.08
CA GLY A 90 0.81 -17.38 11.24
C GLY A 90 -0.05 -18.17 10.24
N TRP A 91 -1.22 -17.67 9.84
CA TRP A 91 -1.99 -18.21 8.73
C TRP A 91 -1.50 -17.65 7.40
N SER A 92 -1.09 -18.50 6.48
CA SER A 92 -0.67 -18.13 5.13
C SER A 92 -1.83 -18.29 4.15
N LEU A 93 -2.16 -17.24 3.40
CA LEU A 93 -3.09 -17.30 2.28
C LEU A 93 -2.31 -17.67 1.02
N LEU A 94 -2.64 -18.80 0.43
CA LEU A 94 -1.98 -19.36 -0.74
C LEU A 94 -2.90 -19.31 -1.94
N GLN A 95 -2.35 -18.90 -3.08
CA GLN A 95 -2.91 -19.16 -4.41
C GLN A 95 -2.21 -20.38 -4.99
N THR A 96 -2.99 -21.32 -5.51
CA THR A 96 -2.47 -22.60 -6.03
C THR A 96 -2.95 -22.82 -7.46
N ALA A 97 -2.07 -23.36 -8.31
CA ALA A 97 -2.41 -23.80 -9.66
C ALA A 97 -1.72 -25.13 -9.97
N SER A 98 -2.32 -25.95 -10.82
CA SER A 98 -1.68 -27.18 -11.30
C SER A 98 -0.52 -26.84 -12.24
N ALA A 99 0.58 -27.58 -12.15
CA ALA A 99 1.72 -27.38 -13.05
C ALA A 99 1.30 -27.63 -14.51
N GLY A 100 1.53 -26.64 -15.37
CA GLY A 100 1.13 -26.68 -16.78
C GLY A 100 -0.13 -25.89 -17.10
N GLU A 101 -0.83 -25.33 -16.12
CA GLU A 101 -1.88 -24.33 -16.35
C GLU A 101 -1.26 -22.98 -16.76
N GLN A 102 -2.07 -22.15 -17.38
CA GLN A 102 -1.63 -20.82 -17.84
C GLN A 102 -1.09 -20.01 -16.66
N SER A 103 0.12 -19.51 -16.78
CA SER A 103 0.75 -18.72 -15.70
C SER A 103 -0.11 -17.50 -15.34
N GLY A 104 -0.37 -17.33 -14.04
CA GLY A 104 -1.16 -16.22 -13.51
C GLY A 104 -2.63 -16.55 -13.22
N LEU A 105 -3.13 -17.75 -13.61
CA LEU A 105 -4.46 -18.20 -13.23
C LEU A 105 -4.34 -19.22 -12.08
N SER A 106 -4.92 -18.89 -10.93
CA SER A 106 -5.00 -19.77 -9.77
C SER A 106 -6.42 -20.34 -9.65
N ASN A 107 -6.54 -21.65 -9.74
CA ASN A 107 -7.83 -22.34 -9.59
C ASN A 107 -8.09 -22.81 -8.15
N GLY A 108 -7.16 -22.55 -7.23
CA GLY A 108 -7.30 -22.90 -5.83
C GLY A 108 -6.81 -21.76 -4.91
N VAL A 109 -7.57 -21.52 -3.85
CA VAL A 109 -7.17 -20.65 -2.75
C VAL A 109 -7.31 -21.41 -1.44
N VAL A 110 -6.25 -21.39 -0.64
CA VAL A 110 -6.24 -22.09 0.63
C VAL A 110 -5.56 -21.25 1.71
N LEU A 111 -6.15 -21.21 2.89
CA LEU A 111 -5.55 -20.63 4.08
C LEU A 111 -4.98 -21.76 4.94
N VAL A 112 -3.67 -21.71 5.25
CA VAL A 112 -2.93 -22.76 5.93
C VAL A 112 -2.18 -22.19 7.13
N PRO A 113 -2.31 -22.76 8.35
CA PRO A 113 -1.47 -22.36 9.47
C PRO A 113 -0.03 -22.87 9.30
N LEU A 114 0.95 -22.04 9.65
CA LEU A 114 2.38 -22.37 9.55
C LEU A 114 2.74 -23.66 10.33
N ASP A 115 2.07 -23.89 11.46
CA ASP A 115 2.33 -25.08 12.31
C ASP A 115 1.59 -26.34 11.83
N SER A 116 0.84 -26.29 10.70
CA SER A 116 0.10 -27.43 10.18
C SER A 116 1.06 -28.42 9.54
N THR A 117 1.07 -29.64 10.07
CA THR A 117 1.69 -30.79 9.40
C THR A 117 0.62 -31.47 8.53
N ASN A 118 0.90 -31.62 7.22
CA ASN A 118 0.01 -32.29 6.26
C ASN A 118 -1.32 -31.56 5.92
N GLY A 119 -1.39 -30.24 6.03
CA GLY A 119 -2.60 -29.47 5.64
C GLY A 119 -3.79 -29.64 6.59
N GLU A 120 -3.59 -30.22 7.78
CA GLU A 120 -4.61 -30.24 8.81
C GLU A 120 -5.04 -28.80 9.17
N HIS A 121 -6.34 -28.59 9.28
CA HIS A 121 -6.96 -27.26 9.55
C HIS A 121 -6.93 -26.28 8.39
N SER A 122 -6.54 -26.69 7.16
CA SER A 122 -6.62 -25.81 5.99
C SER A 122 -8.06 -25.40 5.65
N ILE A 123 -8.25 -24.16 5.24
CA ILE A 123 -9.53 -23.62 4.81
C ILE A 123 -9.47 -23.39 3.30
N PHE A 124 -10.26 -24.15 2.54
CA PHE A 124 -10.36 -24.00 1.10
C PHE A 124 -11.37 -22.92 0.75
N VAL A 125 -11.04 -22.10 -0.23
CA VAL A 125 -11.87 -21.00 -0.72
C VAL A 125 -12.26 -21.29 -2.16
N THR A 126 -13.54 -21.16 -2.48
CA THR A 126 -14.08 -21.34 -3.83
C THR A 126 -14.60 -20.03 -4.37
N SER A 127 -14.52 -19.85 -5.69
CA SER A 127 -15.12 -18.70 -6.36
C SER A 127 -16.62 -18.66 -6.14
N PRO A 128 -17.22 -17.50 -5.91
CA PRO A 128 -18.66 -17.32 -5.82
C PRO A 128 -19.35 -17.42 -7.19
N ASP A 129 -18.58 -17.33 -8.27
CA ASP A 129 -19.06 -17.34 -9.65
C ASP A 129 -18.38 -18.49 -10.43
N PRO A 130 -19.11 -19.51 -10.88
CA PRO A 130 -18.54 -20.63 -11.64
C PRO A 130 -18.04 -20.23 -13.03
N ASP A 131 -18.50 -19.11 -13.60
CA ASP A 131 -18.01 -18.60 -14.88
C ASP A 131 -16.66 -17.88 -14.73
N HIS A 132 -16.33 -17.46 -13.51
CA HIS A 132 -15.04 -16.84 -13.12
C HIS A 132 -14.33 -17.69 -12.06
N PRO A 133 -13.83 -18.89 -12.42
CA PRO A 133 -13.31 -19.84 -11.44
C PRO A 133 -11.92 -19.51 -10.91
N TYR A 134 -11.18 -18.61 -11.56
CA TYR A 134 -9.79 -18.31 -11.22
C TYR A 134 -9.69 -17.12 -10.27
N PHE A 135 -8.62 -17.11 -9.46
CA PHE A 135 -8.35 -16.03 -8.52
C PHE A 135 -7.04 -15.32 -8.85
N THR A 136 -7.01 -14.02 -8.59
CA THR A 136 -5.79 -13.23 -8.41
C THR A 136 -5.95 -12.41 -7.14
N LEU A 137 -5.33 -12.88 -6.05
CA LEU A 137 -5.42 -12.25 -4.73
C LEU A 137 -4.16 -11.42 -4.46
N TRP A 138 -4.32 -10.36 -3.66
CA TRP A 138 -3.24 -9.38 -3.41
C TRP A 138 -3.00 -9.07 -1.95
N HIS A 139 -3.97 -9.25 -1.08
CA HIS A 139 -3.84 -8.86 0.32
C HIS A 139 -4.65 -9.74 1.26
N LEU A 140 -4.08 -9.99 2.44
CA LEU A 140 -4.70 -10.64 3.59
C LEU A 140 -4.54 -9.73 4.81
N THR A 141 -5.61 -9.49 5.58
CA THR A 141 -5.54 -8.72 6.83
C THR A 141 -4.72 -9.44 7.91
N SER A 142 -4.20 -8.67 8.87
CA SER A 142 -3.30 -9.18 9.90
C SER A 142 -3.93 -10.24 10.81
N ASP A 143 -5.26 -10.25 10.94
CA ASP A 143 -6.04 -11.23 11.69
C ASP A 143 -6.61 -12.37 10.81
N ALA A 144 -6.24 -12.42 9.54
CA ALA A 144 -6.78 -13.33 8.52
C ALA A 144 -8.31 -13.27 8.40
N LYS A 145 -8.93 -12.15 8.73
CA LYS A 145 -10.38 -12.00 8.64
C LYS A 145 -10.84 -11.66 7.24
N TYR A 146 -10.10 -10.79 6.54
CA TYR A 146 -10.42 -10.38 5.19
C TYR A 146 -9.28 -10.64 4.23
N PHE A 147 -9.61 -10.95 3.00
CA PHE A 147 -8.71 -10.87 1.86
C PHE A 147 -9.38 -10.13 0.70
N CYS A 148 -8.59 -9.62 -0.24
CA CYS A 148 -9.12 -9.02 -1.46
C CYS A 148 -8.33 -9.41 -2.70
N GLY A 149 -8.98 -9.25 -3.84
CA GLY A 149 -8.44 -9.50 -5.17
C GLY A 149 -9.51 -9.47 -6.24
N THR A 150 -9.32 -10.26 -7.27
CA THR A 150 -10.26 -10.44 -8.37
C THR A 150 -10.50 -11.92 -8.63
N ILE A 151 -11.66 -12.25 -9.16
CA ILE A 151 -11.92 -13.53 -9.83
C ILE A 151 -11.93 -13.27 -11.34
N LEU A 152 -11.55 -14.28 -12.11
CA LEU A 152 -11.28 -14.17 -13.54
C LEU A 152 -11.94 -15.33 -14.29
N ASP A 153 -12.35 -15.07 -15.52
CA ASP A 153 -12.65 -16.10 -16.51
C ASP A 153 -11.40 -16.49 -17.31
N SER A 154 -11.54 -17.39 -18.28
CA SER A 154 -10.47 -17.80 -19.19
C SER A 154 -10.09 -16.71 -20.22
N GLY A 155 -10.92 -15.69 -20.39
CA GLY A 155 -10.72 -14.52 -21.25
C GLY A 155 -10.07 -13.33 -20.52
N TRP A 156 -9.74 -13.49 -19.23
CA TRP A 156 -9.19 -12.44 -18.35
C TRP A 156 -10.19 -11.34 -17.99
N GLU A 157 -11.49 -11.54 -18.22
CA GLU A 157 -12.49 -10.67 -17.64
C GLU A 157 -12.40 -10.77 -16.10
N SER A 158 -12.34 -9.63 -15.42
CA SER A 158 -12.05 -9.61 -13.99
C SER A 158 -13.20 -8.99 -13.19
N ILE A 159 -13.57 -9.63 -12.09
CA ILE A 159 -14.57 -9.15 -11.12
C ILE A 159 -13.88 -8.96 -9.77
N PRO A 160 -13.94 -7.75 -9.16
CA PRO A 160 -13.35 -7.52 -7.86
C PRO A 160 -14.10 -8.26 -6.76
N VAL A 161 -13.35 -8.84 -5.80
CA VAL A 161 -13.91 -9.62 -4.70
C VAL A 161 -13.31 -9.27 -3.36
N ILE A 162 -14.10 -9.50 -2.30
CA ILE A 162 -13.65 -9.55 -0.91
C ILE A 162 -14.06 -10.90 -0.30
N GLY A 163 -13.13 -11.53 0.40
CA GLY A 163 -13.42 -12.68 1.24
C GLY A 163 -13.51 -12.28 2.70
N GLU A 164 -14.53 -12.74 3.41
CA GLU A 164 -14.71 -12.55 4.84
C GLU A 164 -14.74 -13.90 5.55
N ARG A 165 -13.86 -14.10 6.54
CA ARG A 165 -13.81 -15.32 7.35
C ARG A 165 -15.03 -15.40 8.24
N SER A 166 -15.66 -16.57 8.27
CA SER A 166 -16.81 -16.86 9.15
C SER A 166 -16.43 -16.73 10.64
N ALA A 167 -17.42 -16.42 11.47
CA ALA A 167 -17.21 -16.23 12.90
C ALA A 167 -16.66 -17.49 13.63
N ASP A 168 -16.93 -18.70 13.09
CA ASP A 168 -16.36 -19.95 13.59
C ASP A 168 -14.95 -20.24 13.08
N GLY A 169 -14.43 -19.37 12.20
CA GLY A 169 -13.08 -19.46 11.65
C GLY A 169 -12.85 -20.58 10.64
N LYS A 170 -13.89 -21.30 10.19
CA LYS A 170 -13.75 -22.51 9.39
C LYS A 170 -13.92 -22.32 7.88
N ASN A 171 -14.51 -21.20 7.48
CA ASN A 171 -14.84 -20.93 6.08
C ASN A 171 -14.62 -19.46 5.74
N TYR A 172 -14.54 -19.16 4.45
CA TYR A 172 -14.66 -17.80 3.90
C TYR A 172 -15.92 -17.67 3.07
N LYS A 173 -16.61 -16.55 3.25
CA LYS A 173 -17.62 -16.08 2.32
C LYS A 173 -16.96 -15.11 1.36
N VAL A 174 -16.86 -15.47 0.09
CA VAL A 174 -16.40 -14.58 -0.97
C VAL A 174 -17.61 -13.84 -1.54
N SER A 175 -17.48 -12.54 -1.70
CA SER A 175 -18.55 -11.69 -2.27
C SER A 175 -17.95 -10.83 -3.38
N THR A 176 -18.65 -10.74 -4.50
CA THR A 176 -18.31 -9.80 -5.57
C THR A 176 -18.57 -8.36 -5.13
N LEU A 177 -17.75 -7.45 -5.59
CA LEU A 177 -17.91 -6.02 -5.38
C LEU A 177 -18.58 -5.37 -6.59
N PRO A 178 -19.28 -4.23 -6.41
CA PRO A 178 -19.90 -3.55 -7.53
C PRO A 178 -18.82 -3.07 -8.52
N VAL A 179 -19.14 -3.18 -9.80
CA VAL A 179 -18.34 -2.66 -10.91
C VAL A 179 -18.93 -1.31 -11.31
N PRO A 180 -18.12 -0.26 -11.51
CA PRO A 180 -18.66 1.02 -11.98
C PRO A 180 -19.16 0.89 -13.42
N ASP A 181 -20.32 1.49 -13.71
CA ASP A 181 -20.88 1.49 -15.07
C ASP A 181 -19.96 2.20 -16.07
N LYS A 182 -19.24 3.20 -15.59
CA LYS A 182 -18.35 4.05 -16.37
C LYS A 182 -17.06 4.36 -15.60
N ASP A 183 -15.97 4.42 -16.34
CA ASP A 183 -14.69 4.95 -15.89
C ASP A 183 -14.67 6.49 -15.95
N PRO A 184 -13.59 7.17 -15.56
CA PRO A 184 -13.44 8.61 -15.70
C PRO A 184 -13.55 9.16 -17.13
N LEU A 185 -13.27 8.34 -18.17
CA LEU A 185 -13.47 8.70 -19.57
C LEU A 185 -14.91 8.50 -20.06
N GLY A 186 -15.77 7.88 -19.26
CA GLY A 186 -17.13 7.51 -19.65
C GLY A 186 -17.21 6.22 -20.45
N THR A 187 -16.16 5.41 -20.50
CA THR A 187 -16.15 4.07 -21.11
C THR A 187 -16.49 2.98 -20.09
N THR A 188 -16.82 1.78 -20.54
CA THR A 188 -17.12 0.65 -19.65
C THR A 188 -15.79 0.01 -19.21
N PRO A 189 -15.50 -0.04 -17.91
CA PRO A 189 -14.24 -0.60 -17.43
C PRO A 189 -14.21 -2.13 -17.59
N GLN A 190 -13.05 -2.66 -17.93
CA GLN A 190 -12.87 -4.08 -18.19
C GLN A 190 -11.91 -4.77 -17.22
N GLN A 191 -10.98 -4.04 -16.61
CA GLN A 191 -9.99 -4.64 -15.73
C GLN A 191 -9.93 -3.93 -14.38
N PHE A 192 -9.95 -4.76 -13.35
CA PHE A 192 -9.85 -4.33 -11.95
C PHE A 192 -8.65 -5.01 -11.31
N ARG A 193 -7.96 -4.28 -10.43
CA ARG A 193 -6.89 -4.84 -9.62
C ARG A 193 -7.00 -4.30 -8.21
N LEU A 194 -7.57 -5.10 -7.29
CA LEU A 194 -7.60 -4.76 -5.87
C LEU A 194 -6.32 -5.23 -5.21
N ILE A 195 -5.62 -4.34 -4.53
CA ILE A 195 -4.32 -4.64 -3.91
C ILE A 195 -4.33 -4.55 -2.39
N TYR A 196 -5.38 -4.02 -1.79
CA TYR A 196 -5.44 -3.82 -0.34
C TYR A 196 -6.88 -3.86 0.18
N VAL A 197 -7.04 -4.41 1.38
CA VAL A 197 -8.25 -4.31 2.22
C VAL A 197 -7.85 -3.89 3.63
N SER A 198 -8.57 -2.93 4.22
CA SER A 198 -8.32 -2.49 5.60
C SER A 198 -8.64 -3.59 6.62
N GLU A 199 -8.02 -3.52 7.80
CA GLU A 199 -8.15 -4.53 8.87
C GLU A 199 -9.60 -4.77 9.32
N ASP A 200 -10.46 -3.77 9.19
CA ASP A 200 -11.90 -3.86 9.50
C ASP A 200 -12.77 -4.24 8.28
N GLY A 201 -12.17 -4.42 7.11
CA GLY A 201 -12.87 -4.69 5.86
C GLY A 201 -13.68 -3.51 5.33
N ALA A 202 -13.53 -2.30 5.89
CA ALA A 202 -14.34 -1.15 5.52
C ALA A 202 -13.87 -0.46 4.24
N THR A 203 -12.58 -0.47 3.98
CA THR A 203 -11.95 0.19 2.82
C THR A 203 -11.16 -0.80 1.98
N LEU A 204 -11.37 -0.78 0.66
CA LEU A 204 -10.49 -1.48 -0.29
C LEU A 204 -9.89 -0.47 -1.24
N VAL A 205 -8.69 -0.77 -1.74
CA VAL A 205 -7.95 0.08 -2.68
C VAL A 205 -7.47 -0.74 -3.86
N GLY A 206 -7.55 -0.17 -5.02
CA GLY A 206 -7.06 -0.78 -6.24
C GLY A 206 -6.97 0.19 -7.41
N PHE A 207 -6.77 -0.39 -8.58
CA PHE A 207 -6.81 0.30 -9.85
C PHE A 207 -8.00 -0.12 -10.69
N LEU A 208 -8.51 0.86 -11.41
CA LEU A 208 -9.24 0.65 -12.64
C LEU A 208 -8.28 0.84 -13.81
N VAL A 209 -8.26 -0.09 -14.74
CA VAL A 209 -7.44 -0.04 -15.96
C VAL A 209 -8.37 -0.14 -17.15
N GLU A 210 -8.22 0.76 -18.12
CA GLU A 210 -8.92 0.67 -19.39
C GLU A 210 -8.41 -0.49 -20.25
N GLU A 211 -9.24 -0.92 -21.20
CA GLU A 211 -8.90 -1.96 -22.18
C GLU A 211 -7.64 -1.64 -22.97
N SER A 212 -7.44 -0.37 -23.31
CA SER A 212 -6.23 0.10 -23.99
C SER A 212 -4.97 0.01 -23.12
N GLY A 213 -5.11 -0.14 -21.78
CA GLY A 213 -4.02 -0.06 -20.82
C GLY A 213 -3.43 1.34 -20.64
N ASN A 214 -3.96 2.35 -21.32
CA ASN A 214 -3.41 3.70 -21.36
C ASN A 214 -3.86 4.57 -20.19
N LEU A 215 -5.07 4.33 -19.67
CA LEU A 215 -5.60 5.04 -18.51
C LEU A 215 -5.65 4.12 -17.31
N ALA A 216 -5.14 4.60 -16.20
CA ALA A 216 -5.35 3.98 -14.90
C ALA A 216 -5.74 5.04 -13.89
N THR A 217 -6.65 4.72 -13.00
CA THR A 217 -7.01 5.58 -11.87
C THR A 217 -7.05 4.79 -10.58
N VAL A 218 -6.77 5.48 -9.46
CA VAL A 218 -6.93 4.88 -8.13
C VAL A 218 -8.40 4.76 -7.81
N MET A 219 -8.83 3.56 -7.49
CA MET A 219 -10.20 3.23 -7.12
C MET A 219 -10.25 2.80 -5.65
N THR A 220 -11.27 3.26 -4.94
CA THR A 220 -11.53 2.81 -3.57
C THR A 220 -12.96 2.33 -3.42
N TYR A 221 -13.13 1.33 -2.55
CA TYR A 221 -14.44 0.90 -2.08
C TYR A 221 -14.58 1.29 -0.62
N GLN A 222 -15.73 1.84 -0.28
CA GLN A 222 -16.10 2.17 1.10
C GLN A 222 -17.36 1.40 1.51
N ARG A 223 -17.27 0.66 2.62
CA ARG A 223 -18.40 -0.10 3.17
C ARG A 223 -19.46 0.86 3.73
N LYS A 224 -20.70 0.70 3.28
CA LYS A 224 -21.86 1.47 3.73
C LYS A 224 -22.47 0.83 4.99
N ALA A 225 -23.37 1.56 5.64
CA ALA A 225 -24.07 1.10 6.84
C ALA A 225 -24.91 -0.16 6.62
N ASP A 226 -25.38 -0.40 5.40
CA ASP A 226 -26.13 -1.60 5.00
C ASP A 226 -25.23 -2.80 4.66
N GLY A 227 -23.90 -2.63 4.75
CA GLY A 227 -22.90 -3.64 4.42
C GLY A 227 -22.51 -3.71 2.95
N SER A 228 -23.18 -2.99 2.05
CA SER A 228 -22.78 -2.85 0.65
C SER A 228 -21.54 -1.96 0.52
N TYR A 229 -20.90 -1.98 -0.66
CA TYR A 229 -19.75 -1.12 -0.94
C TYR A 229 -20.10 -0.05 -1.97
N GLY A 230 -19.63 1.18 -1.76
CA GLY A 230 -19.66 2.27 -2.72
C GLY A 230 -18.30 2.49 -3.33
N ILE A 231 -18.27 2.84 -4.62
CA ILE A 231 -17.04 3.11 -5.36
C ILE A 231 -16.75 4.60 -5.32
N GLN A 232 -15.46 4.95 -5.24
CA GLN A 232 -14.96 6.32 -5.34
C GLN A 232 -13.66 6.34 -6.15
N PHE A 233 -13.43 7.46 -6.84
CA PHE A 233 -12.19 7.78 -7.55
C PHE A 233 -11.53 8.99 -6.91
N PRO A 234 -10.84 8.83 -5.78
CA PRO A 234 -10.39 9.97 -4.95
C PRO A 234 -9.34 10.86 -5.63
N ALA A 235 -8.67 10.36 -6.65
CA ALA A 235 -7.66 11.09 -7.40
C ALA A 235 -8.18 11.75 -8.68
N ASP A 236 -9.47 11.60 -8.99
CA ASP A 236 -10.07 11.99 -10.26
C ASP A 236 -9.81 13.47 -10.61
N ASP A 237 -10.18 14.39 -9.73
CA ASP A 237 -9.96 15.84 -9.92
C ASP A 237 -8.48 16.25 -10.02
N VAL A 238 -7.56 15.43 -9.48
CA VAL A 238 -6.12 15.70 -9.51
C VAL A 238 -5.50 15.23 -10.83
N LEU A 239 -5.96 14.08 -11.32
CA LEU A 239 -5.41 13.43 -12.51
C LEU A 239 -6.03 13.94 -13.80
N PHE A 240 -7.33 14.29 -13.79
CA PHE A 240 -8.08 14.58 -14.99
C PHE A 240 -8.65 16.01 -15.00
N ASP A 241 -8.77 16.57 -16.21
CA ASP A 241 -9.43 17.85 -16.46
C ASP A 241 -10.79 17.61 -17.15
N HIS A 242 -11.84 17.52 -16.35
CA HIS A 242 -13.20 17.26 -16.84
C HIS A 242 -13.81 18.41 -17.67
N SER A 243 -13.11 19.52 -17.86
CA SER A 243 -13.50 20.55 -18.84
C SER A 243 -13.16 20.14 -20.27
N ILE A 244 -12.31 19.13 -20.44
CA ILE A 244 -11.91 18.55 -21.75
C ILE A 244 -12.81 17.35 -22.04
N THR A 245 -13.42 17.35 -23.19
CA THR A 245 -14.18 16.20 -23.68
C THR A 245 -13.31 15.40 -24.65
N VAL A 246 -13.01 14.15 -24.29
CA VAL A 246 -12.30 13.19 -25.14
C VAL A 246 -13.34 12.41 -25.95
N PRO A 247 -13.29 12.42 -27.29
CA PRO A 247 -14.19 11.58 -28.10
C PRO A 247 -13.85 10.10 -27.90
N PRO A 248 -14.69 9.14 -28.31
CA PRO A 248 -14.30 7.74 -28.41
C PRO A 248 -13.05 7.58 -29.28
N PHE A 249 -12.25 6.55 -28.96
CA PHE A 249 -11.09 6.23 -29.81
C PHE A 249 -11.57 5.94 -31.24
N PRO A 250 -10.91 6.49 -32.27
CA PRO A 250 -11.29 6.25 -33.66
C PRO A 250 -11.14 4.77 -34.03
N GLU A 251 -12.21 4.17 -34.53
CA GLU A 251 -12.16 2.80 -35.06
C GLU A 251 -11.67 2.83 -36.51
N TYR A 252 -10.71 1.96 -36.88
CA TYR A 252 -10.11 1.93 -38.20
C TYR A 252 -11.17 1.71 -39.30
N ASP A 253 -12.10 0.78 -39.06
CA ASP A 253 -13.15 0.41 -39.99
C ASP A 253 -14.18 1.53 -40.26
N ASP A 254 -14.30 2.51 -39.38
CA ASP A 254 -15.15 3.68 -39.57
C ASP A 254 -14.56 4.68 -40.56
N TYR A 255 -13.26 4.66 -40.74
CA TYR A 255 -12.51 5.56 -41.63
C TYR A 255 -12.05 4.88 -42.91
N VAL A 256 -11.61 3.61 -42.84
CA VAL A 256 -10.98 2.91 -43.95
C VAL A 256 -11.91 1.81 -44.46
N THR A 257 -12.59 2.11 -45.54
CA THR A 257 -13.50 1.19 -46.24
C THR A 257 -12.92 0.67 -47.56
N ALA A 258 -11.78 1.24 -48.03
CA ALA A 258 -11.07 0.76 -49.20
C ALA A 258 -10.33 -0.53 -48.85
N THR A 259 -10.27 -1.45 -49.82
CA THR A 259 -9.47 -2.67 -49.65
C THR A 259 -7.99 -2.34 -49.66
N SER A 260 -7.24 -3.00 -48.75
CA SER A 260 -5.77 -2.93 -48.72
C SER A 260 -5.09 -4.00 -49.56
N ASP A 261 -5.85 -4.90 -50.20
CA ASP A 261 -5.34 -5.95 -51.06
C ASP A 261 -5.08 -5.40 -52.48
N PRO A 262 -3.83 -5.28 -52.93
CA PRO A 262 -3.51 -4.78 -54.25
C PRO A 262 -4.05 -5.67 -55.41
N ASP A 263 -4.37 -6.92 -55.14
CA ASP A 263 -4.91 -7.88 -56.10
C ASP A 263 -6.45 -7.80 -56.22
N ASP A 264 -7.12 -7.05 -55.29
CA ASP A 264 -8.57 -6.81 -55.37
C ASP A 264 -8.90 -5.86 -56.55
N PRO A 265 -9.85 -6.20 -57.43
CA PRO A 265 -10.26 -5.34 -58.54
C PRO A 265 -10.79 -3.96 -58.13
N ASN A 266 -11.14 -3.77 -56.88
CA ASN A 266 -11.58 -2.50 -56.31
C ASN A 266 -10.47 -1.75 -55.54
N TYR A 267 -9.21 -2.23 -55.62
CA TYR A 267 -8.08 -1.57 -54.98
C TYR A 267 -7.84 -0.19 -55.59
N ASP A 268 -7.80 0.81 -54.74
CA ASP A 268 -7.49 2.21 -55.08
C ASP A 268 -6.52 2.76 -54.05
N GLU A 269 -5.25 2.79 -54.39
CA GLU A 269 -4.16 3.23 -53.51
C GLU A 269 -4.34 4.67 -53.03
N GLN A 270 -4.84 5.55 -53.88
CA GLN A 270 -5.05 6.94 -53.51
C GLN A 270 -6.18 7.08 -52.49
N LYS A 271 -7.30 6.38 -52.72
CA LYS A 271 -8.44 6.37 -51.82
C LYS A 271 -8.07 5.75 -50.48
N LEU A 272 -7.33 4.63 -50.47
CA LEU A 272 -6.83 3.99 -49.27
C LEU A 272 -5.99 4.97 -48.45
N LYS A 273 -5.02 5.60 -49.09
CA LYS A 273 -4.13 6.58 -48.45
C LYS A 273 -4.89 7.78 -47.87
N GLU A 274 -5.85 8.34 -48.65
CA GLU A 274 -6.68 9.46 -48.13
C GLU A 274 -7.50 9.06 -46.89
N GLN A 275 -7.98 7.82 -46.85
CA GLN A 275 -8.74 7.29 -45.69
C GLN A 275 -7.82 7.01 -44.48
N GLU A 276 -6.65 6.44 -44.70
CA GLU A 276 -5.63 6.24 -43.65
C GLU A 276 -5.12 7.58 -43.12
N ASP A 277 -4.89 8.60 -43.95
CA ASP A 277 -4.50 9.94 -43.52
C ASP A 277 -5.61 10.58 -42.63
N ALA A 278 -6.88 10.37 -43.00
CA ALA A 278 -8.02 10.84 -42.20
C ALA A 278 -8.10 10.11 -40.83
N TYR A 279 -7.90 8.81 -40.83
CA TYR A 279 -7.85 8.00 -39.58
C TYR A 279 -6.69 8.46 -38.67
N ASN A 280 -5.48 8.59 -39.24
CA ASN A 280 -4.30 9.05 -38.49
C ASN A 280 -4.54 10.43 -37.88
N LYS A 281 -5.14 11.36 -38.62
CA LYS A 281 -5.50 12.68 -38.12
C LYS A 281 -6.53 12.62 -36.97
N ALA A 282 -7.48 11.71 -37.05
CA ALA A 282 -8.45 11.51 -35.96
C ALA A 282 -7.78 10.93 -34.71
N CYS A 283 -6.85 9.98 -34.88
CA CYS A 283 -6.02 9.45 -33.80
C CYS A 283 -5.15 10.53 -33.14
N ASP A 284 -4.48 11.38 -33.94
CA ASP A 284 -3.66 12.49 -33.44
C ASP A 284 -4.50 13.46 -32.58
N GLU A 285 -5.71 13.80 -33.04
CA GLU A 285 -6.61 14.68 -32.28
C GLU A 285 -7.14 14.00 -31.01
N TYR A 286 -7.46 12.70 -31.06
CA TYR A 286 -7.79 11.93 -29.87
C TYR A 286 -6.67 11.99 -28.84
N TYR A 287 -5.44 11.64 -29.20
CA TYR A 287 -4.30 11.66 -28.28
C TYR A 287 -4.02 13.06 -27.74
N ARG A 288 -4.13 14.09 -28.56
CA ARG A 288 -3.99 15.48 -28.12
C ARG A 288 -5.02 15.86 -27.05
N LEU A 289 -6.29 15.49 -27.24
CA LEU A 289 -7.36 15.74 -26.27
C LEU A 289 -7.20 14.89 -25.02
N PHE A 290 -6.78 13.64 -25.19
CA PHE A 290 -6.51 12.73 -24.09
C PHE A 290 -5.37 13.25 -23.21
N ASP A 291 -4.27 13.74 -23.80
CA ASP A 291 -3.16 14.35 -23.07
C ASP A 291 -3.61 15.57 -22.26
N LEU A 292 -4.45 16.42 -22.85
CA LEU A 292 -5.02 17.55 -22.12
C LEU A 292 -5.94 17.10 -20.98
N PHE A 293 -6.81 16.13 -21.24
CA PHE A 293 -7.71 15.57 -20.23
C PHE A 293 -6.92 14.94 -19.09
N SER A 294 -5.93 14.12 -19.37
CA SER A 294 -5.06 13.49 -18.35
C SER A 294 -3.99 14.43 -17.79
N ARG A 295 -3.99 15.74 -18.16
CA ARG A 295 -2.98 16.72 -17.75
C ARG A 295 -1.55 16.27 -18.09
N ASN A 296 -1.37 15.48 -19.12
CA ASN A 296 -0.12 14.78 -19.47
C ASN A 296 0.41 13.87 -18.34
N LEU A 297 -0.43 13.41 -17.44
CA LEU A 297 -0.07 12.53 -16.34
C LEU A 297 -0.37 11.07 -16.71
N ALA A 298 0.54 10.18 -16.35
CA ALA A 298 0.36 8.74 -16.50
C ALA A 298 0.74 8.02 -15.19
N LEU A 299 -0.15 7.17 -14.68
CA LEU A 299 0.12 6.36 -13.50
C LEU A 299 0.97 5.14 -13.85
N LYS A 300 1.95 4.85 -13.02
CA LYS A 300 2.71 3.59 -13.09
C LYS A 300 1.98 2.53 -12.26
N GLN A 301 1.13 1.74 -12.91
CA GLN A 301 0.22 0.77 -12.27
C GLN A 301 0.91 -0.19 -11.29
N HIS A 302 2.15 -0.61 -11.59
CA HIS A 302 2.91 -1.54 -10.75
C HIS A 302 3.50 -0.90 -9.49
N SER A 303 3.40 0.43 -9.36
CA SER A 303 3.98 1.16 -8.24
C SER A 303 2.99 1.44 -7.10
N LEU A 304 1.72 1.03 -7.20
CA LEU A 304 0.74 1.27 -6.15
C LEU A 304 1.10 0.52 -4.87
N ALA A 305 1.24 1.26 -3.79
CA ALA A 305 1.43 0.77 -2.44
C ALA A 305 0.41 1.38 -1.48
N VAL A 306 0.17 0.72 -0.36
CA VAL A 306 -0.66 1.27 0.73
C VAL A 306 0.18 1.32 1.99
N GLY A 307 0.50 2.53 2.42
CA GLY A 307 1.36 2.82 3.56
C GLY A 307 0.64 3.55 4.70
N GLY A 308 1.42 3.98 5.71
CA GLY A 308 0.92 4.71 6.85
C GLY A 308 -0.12 3.93 7.65
N LYS A 309 0.11 2.63 7.88
CA LYS A 309 -0.85 1.71 8.54
C LYS A 309 -2.18 1.59 7.81
N GLY A 310 -2.13 1.54 6.48
CA GLY A 310 -3.32 1.42 5.66
C GLY A 310 -4.04 2.74 5.39
N ARG A 311 -3.41 3.87 5.68
CA ARG A 311 -4.05 5.19 5.55
C ARG A 311 -3.83 5.85 4.19
N TYR A 312 -2.67 5.62 3.57
CA TYR A 312 -2.31 6.32 2.34
C TYR A 312 -2.14 5.33 1.19
N ALA A 313 -2.83 5.58 0.08
CA ALA A 313 -2.47 4.98 -1.19
C ALA A 313 -1.42 5.86 -1.88
N LEU A 314 -0.32 5.24 -2.30
CA LEU A 314 0.84 5.90 -2.91
C LEU A 314 1.09 5.29 -4.28
N VAL A 315 1.27 6.11 -5.31
CA VAL A 315 1.55 5.61 -6.66
C VAL A 315 2.44 6.58 -7.43
N THR A 316 3.37 6.07 -8.22
CA THR A 316 4.20 6.89 -9.11
C THR A 316 3.37 7.41 -10.27
N VAL A 317 3.53 8.70 -10.56
CA VAL A 317 2.91 9.41 -11.67
C VAL A 317 4.01 10.07 -12.48
N VAL A 318 4.00 9.85 -13.78
CA VAL A 318 4.91 10.49 -14.72
C VAL A 318 4.20 11.65 -15.40
N GLU A 319 4.80 12.82 -15.38
CA GLU A 319 4.38 13.95 -16.20
C GLU A 319 5.16 13.94 -17.51
N ASN A 320 4.45 13.80 -18.63
CA ASN A 320 5.04 13.77 -19.95
C ASN A 320 5.16 15.20 -20.53
N GLY A 321 6.18 15.41 -21.32
CA GLY A 321 6.37 16.56 -22.18
C GLY A 321 6.51 16.13 -23.65
N VAL A 322 6.43 17.11 -24.54
CA VAL A 322 6.71 16.92 -25.97
C VAL A 322 7.78 17.92 -26.35
N ASP A 323 8.82 17.49 -27.02
CA ASP A 323 9.89 18.36 -27.50
C ASP A 323 9.51 19.10 -28.81
N ASP A 324 10.41 19.94 -29.31
CA ASP A 324 10.19 20.71 -30.53
C ASP A 324 10.08 19.84 -31.79
N GLU A 325 10.52 18.59 -31.72
CA GLU A 325 10.47 17.59 -32.80
C GLU A 325 9.21 16.69 -32.69
N GLY A 326 8.43 16.84 -31.61
CA GLY A 326 7.21 16.07 -31.35
C GLY A 326 7.44 14.77 -30.60
N PHE A 327 8.67 14.49 -30.11
CA PHE A 327 8.94 13.29 -29.31
C PHE A 327 8.49 13.48 -27.86
N ARG A 328 7.84 12.46 -27.31
CA ARG A 328 7.47 12.42 -25.90
C ARG A 328 8.69 12.15 -25.03
N PHE A 329 8.78 12.86 -23.92
CA PHE A 329 9.79 12.63 -22.89
C PHE A 329 9.19 12.78 -21.50
N THR A 330 9.83 12.17 -20.49
CA THR A 330 9.46 12.35 -19.10
C THR A 330 9.93 13.71 -18.60
N LYS A 331 8.98 14.63 -18.36
CA LYS A 331 9.24 15.98 -17.86
C LYS A 331 9.48 16.00 -16.36
N ALA A 332 8.71 15.22 -15.62
CA ALA A 332 8.84 15.11 -14.16
C ALA A 332 8.31 13.77 -13.67
N VAL A 333 8.91 13.26 -12.60
CA VAL A 333 8.40 12.12 -11.85
C VAL A 333 7.79 12.63 -10.54
N LYS A 334 6.57 12.18 -10.25
CA LYS A 334 5.80 12.57 -9.08
C LYS A 334 5.27 11.32 -8.38
N TYR A 335 4.84 11.46 -7.15
CA TYR A 335 3.94 10.48 -6.56
C TYR A 335 2.61 11.12 -6.21
N LEU A 336 1.56 10.37 -6.43
CA LEU A 336 0.22 10.65 -5.95
C LEU A 336 0.10 10.06 -4.55
N SER A 337 -0.36 10.85 -3.60
CA SER A 337 -0.72 10.41 -2.25
C SER A 337 -2.20 10.64 -2.04
N VAL A 338 -2.94 9.57 -1.73
CA VAL A 338 -4.37 9.62 -1.40
C VAL A 338 -4.54 9.27 0.07
N ASP A 339 -5.02 10.20 0.87
CA ASP A 339 -5.45 9.92 2.24
C ASP A 339 -6.82 9.19 2.20
N LEU A 340 -6.81 7.90 2.45
CA LEU A 340 -7.98 7.02 2.37
C LEU A 340 -9.07 7.35 3.38
N THR A 341 -8.73 8.11 4.42
CA THR A 341 -9.69 8.56 5.43
C THR A 341 -10.46 9.80 5.01
N SER A 342 -9.74 10.78 4.47
CA SER A 342 -10.35 12.05 4.05
C SER A 342 -10.74 12.09 2.57
N GLY A 343 -10.26 11.13 1.77
CA GLY A 343 -10.39 11.13 0.31
C GLY A 343 -9.55 12.21 -0.39
N LYS A 344 -8.68 12.91 0.36
CA LYS A 344 -7.84 13.96 -0.22
C LYS A 344 -6.69 13.34 -1.01
N ALA A 345 -6.57 13.74 -2.27
CA ALA A 345 -5.44 13.38 -3.12
C ALA A 345 -4.52 14.59 -3.36
N GLU A 346 -3.22 14.33 -3.45
CA GLU A 346 -2.21 15.35 -3.78
C GLU A 346 -1.07 14.74 -4.59
N LEU A 347 -0.51 15.55 -5.52
CA LEU A 347 0.67 15.21 -6.30
C LEU A 347 1.89 15.89 -5.69
N VAL A 348 2.94 15.11 -5.45
CA VAL A 348 4.21 15.59 -4.89
C VAL A 348 5.35 15.21 -5.84
N ASN A 349 6.24 16.15 -6.13
CA ASN A 349 7.40 15.86 -6.97
C ASN A 349 8.40 14.97 -6.22
N TYR A 350 8.96 13.98 -6.94
CA TYR A 350 10.22 13.36 -6.52
C TYR A 350 11.39 14.33 -6.73
N PRO A 351 12.56 14.05 -6.13
CA PRO A 351 13.78 14.78 -6.43
C PRO A 351 14.08 14.80 -7.94
N GLU A 352 14.70 15.87 -8.42
CA GLU A 352 15.15 15.95 -9.81
C GLU A 352 16.12 14.81 -10.14
N GLY A 353 15.95 14.21 -11.31
CA GLY A 353 16.76 13.05 -11.77
C GLY A 353 16.28 11.69 -11.24
N THR A 354 15.15 11.63 -10.50
CA THR A 354 14.56 10.35 -10.09
C THR A 354 14.08 9.57 -11.32
N SER A 355 14.39 8.28 -11.37
CA SER A 355 13.90 7.37 -12.42
C SER A 355 12.38 7.29 -12.44
N GLU A 356 11.78 7.16 -13.62
CA GLU A 356 10.34 6.90 -13.75
C GLU A 356 9.92 5.50 -13.27
N GLU A 357 10.87 4.60 -13.05
CA GLU A 357 10.64 3.27 -12.50
C GLU A 357 10.58 3.26 -10.95
N VAL A 358 10.76 4.44 -10.32
CA VAL A 358 10.67 4.56 -8.85
C VAL A 358 9.33 4.05 -8.31
N ASN A 359 9.37 3.40 -7.15
CA ASN A 359 8.18 2.85 -6.49
C ASN A 359 8.06 3.40 -5.07
N PRO A 360 7.02 4.18 -4.74
CA PRO A 360 6.73 4.58 -3.37
C PRO A 360 6.33 3.35 -2.55
N ARG A 361 6.75 3.29 -1.30
CA ARG A 361 6.46 2.15 -0.43
C ARG A 361 5.68 2.55 0.81
N ASP A 362 6.14 3.57 1.53
CA ASP A 362 5.49 4.01 2.75
C ASP A 362 5.84 5.47 3.10
N LEU A 363 5.17 6.00 4.11
CA LEU A 363 5.48 7.29 4.72
C LEU A 363 6.04 7.07 6.12
N LEU A 364 7.22 7.59 6.41
CA LEU A 364 7.94 7.39 7.66
C LEU A 364 7.84 8.60 8.60
N GLY A 365 7.78 8.32 9.90
CA GLY A 365 7.80 9.34 10.94
C GLY A 365 6.61 10.30 10.93
N GLU A 366 6.57 11.21 11.88
CA GLU A 366 5.51 12.23 11.98
C GLU A 366 5.52 13.22 10.81
N GLN A 367 6.67 13.41 10.19
CA GLN A 367 6.86 14.32 9.07
C GLN A 367 6.51 13.71 7.72
N ARG A 368 6.12 12.44 7.68
CA ARG A 368 5.72 11.70 6.48
C ARG A 368 6.80 11.71 5.40
N GLU A 369 8.02 11.38 5.79
CA GLU A 369 9.12 11.21 4.84
C GLU A 369 8.86 10.00 3.96
N LEU A 370 9.01 10.14 2.65
CA LEU A 370 8.65 9.08 1.69
C LEU A 370 9.72 8.01 1.63
N LEU A 371 9.40 6.78 2.03
CA LEU A 371 10.18 5.59 1.72
C LEU A 371 9.84 5.11 0.31
N TYR A 372 10.86 4.90 -0.52
CA TYR A 372 10.67 4.41 -1.87
C TYR A 372 11.82 3.50 -2.32
N ALA A 373 11.53 2.65 -3.30
CA ALA A 373 12.53 1.87 -4.02
C ALA A 373 12.87 2.54 -5.35
N SER A 374 14.14 2.59 -5.72
CA SER A 374 14.58 3.13 -7.01
C SER A 374 15.65 2.23 -7.61
N PRO A 375 15.65 2.03 -8.96
CA PRO A 375 16.74 1.34 -9.62
C PRO A 375 18.01 2.19 -9.58
N VAL A 376 19.14 1.56 -9.24
CA VAL A 376 20.46 2.23 -9.13
C VAL A 376 21.43 1.83 -10.23
N SER A 377 21.31 0.64 -10.79
CA SER A 377 22.07 0.21 -11.98
C SER A 377 21.35 -0.96 -12.66
N GLY A 378 20.61 -0.70 -13.72
CA GLY A 378 20.00 -1.67 -14.64
C GLY A 378 19.28 -2.91 -14.06
N ARG A 379 19.70 -3.44 -12.93
CA ARG A 379 19.16 -4.66 -12.30
C ARG A 379 18.98 -4.55 -10.79
N TYR A 380 19.47 -3.48 -10.17
CA TYR A 380 19.51 -3.36 -8.73
C TYR A 380 18.58 -2.25 -8.26
N TRP A 381 17.83 -2.56 -7.20
CA TRP A 381 16.94 -1.63 -6.53
C TRP A 381 17.49 -1.32 -5.15
N ASP A 382 17.44 -0.07 -4.75
CA ASP A 382 17.79 0.33 -3.41
C ASP A 382 16.67 1.12 -2.75
N ALA A 383 16.65 1.06 -1.43
CA ALA A 383 15.72 1.78 -0.59
C ALA A 383 16.24 3.18 -0.26
N PHE A 384 15.42 4.18 -0.52
CA PHE A 384 15.68 5.58 -0.24
C PHE A 384 14.57 6.21 0.58
N VAL A 385 14.92 7.27 1.30
CA VAL A 385 13.97 8.11 2.01
C VAL A 385 14.08 9.55 1.50
N TYR A 386 12.98 10.08 0.96
CA TYR A 386 12.88 11.50 0.62
C TYR A 386 12.35 12.27 1.82
N THR A 387 13.22 13.08 2.38
CA THR A 387 13.00 13.74 3.66
C THR A 387 12.19 15.02 3.50
N HIS A 388 11.56 15.49 4.57
CA HIS A 388 10.75 16.72 4.57
C HIS A 388 11.59 17.98 4.22
N ASP A 389 12.90 17.97 4.45
CA ASP A 389 13.84 19.03 4.05
C ASP A 389 14.38 18.83 2.61
N GLN A 390 13.67 18.03 1.81
CA GLN A 390 13.92 17.79 0.39
C GLN A 390 15.30 17.17 0.08
N LYS A 391 15.79 16.32 0.96
CA LYS A 391 16.99 15.51 0.73
C LYS A 391 16.65 14.06 0.49
N THR A 392 17.42 13.42 -0.34
CA THR A 392 17.40 11.96 -0.52
C THR A 392 18.49 11.35 0.35
N LEU A 393 18.10 10.43 1.22
CA LEU A 393 19.00 9.60 2.01
C LEU A 393 18.81 8.14 1.58
N SER A 394 19.89 7.35 1.56
CA SER A 394 19.70 5.89 1.57
C SER A 394 19.00 5.47 2.87
N LEU A 395 18.29 4.34 2.84
CA LEU A 395 17.62 3.84 4.05
C LEU A 395 18.61 3.66 5.22
N VAL A 396 19.86 3.24 4.93
CA VAL A 396 20.91 3.07 5.95
C VAL A 396 21.31 4.41 6.58
N GLU A 397 21.43 5.48 5.78
CA GLU A 397 21.73 6.82 6.29
C GLU A 397 20.57 7.38 7.11
N TRP A 398 19.33 7.13 6.67
CA TRP A 398 18.12 7.51 7.41
C TRP A 398 18.07 6.80 8.77
N VAL A 399 18.28 5.47 8.81
CA VAL A 399 18.33 4.70 10.06
C VAL A 399 19.43 5.23 10.98
N LYS A 400 20.63 5.54 10.44
CA LYS A 400 21.74 6.12 11.21
C LYS A 400 21.38 7.49 11.79
N ARG A 401 20.67 8.33 11.03
CA ARG A 401 20.18 9.63 11.51
C ARG A 401 19.21 9.47 12.69
N GLU A 402 18.25 8.55 12.57
CA GLU A 402 17.17 8.39 13.55
C GLU A 402 17.57 7.61 14.80
N THR A 403 18.49 6.63 14.66
CA THR A 403 18.82 5.69 15.74
C THR A 403 20.23 5.80 16.27
N GLN A 404 21.10 6.53 15.56
CA GLN A 404 22.57 6.58 15.78
C GLN A 404 23.25 5.22 15.52
N GLN A 405 22.57 4.23 14.94
CA GLN A 405 23.15 2.93 14.58
C GLN A 405 23.51 2.90 13.10
N ASP A 406 24.69 2.38 12.79
CA ASP A 406 25.22 2.32 11.43
C ASP A 406 25.15 0.89 10.89
N PHE A 407 24.32 0.68 9.90
CA PHE A 407 24.15 -0.61 9.20
C PHE A 407 24.95 -0.71 7.89
N SER A 408 25.76 0.30 7.58
CA SER A 408 26.50 0.36 6.32
C SER A 408 27.38 -0.87 6.08
N THR A 409 28.05 -1.38 7.11
CA THR A 409 28.89 -2.59 7.00
C THR A 409 28.07 -3.84 6.63
N PHE A 410 26.86 -3.98 7.15
CA PHE A 410 26.00 -5.12 6.84
C PHE A 410 25.56 -5.12 5.37
N TYR A 411 25.22 -3.95 4.82
CA TYR A 411 24.75 -3.80 3.44
C TYR A 411 25.85 -3.48 2.43
N SER A 412 27.12 -3.39 2.88
CA SER A 412 28.25 -3.13 1.99
C SER A 412 28.59 -4.37 1.16
N MET A 413 28.58 -4.21 -0.15
CA MET A 413 28.92 -5.26 -1.12
C MET A 413 29.94 -4.73 -2.11
N PRO A 414 30.94 -5.54 -2.53
CA PRO A 414 31.81 -5.14 -3.60
C PRO A 414 31.05 -5.08 -4.92
N ASP A 415 31.15 -3.97 -5.62
CA ASP A 415 30.65 -3.86 -6.99
C ASP A 415 31.44 -4.85 -7.88
N PRO A 416 30.75 -5.74 -8.63
CA PRO A 416 31.41 -6.77 -9.42
C PRO A 416 32.26 -6.22 -10.59
N VAL A 417 32.06 -4.97 -10.98
CA VAL A 417 32.76 -4.33 -12.10
C VAL A 417 33.89 -3.43 -11.60
N SER A 418 33.64 -2.55 -10.64
CA SER A 418 34.63 -1.60 -10.11
C SER A 418 35.46 -2.16 -8.96
N GLY A 419 34.94 -3.17 -8.24
CA GLY A 419 35.52 -3.68 -6.99
C GLY A 419 35.36 -2.72 -5.79
N GLU A 420 34.75 -1.57 -5.98
CA GLU A 420 34.46 -0.62 -4.91
C GLU A 420 33.30 -1.14 -4.04
N SER A 421 33.37 -0.89 -2.75
CA SER A 421 32.28 -1.26 -1.83
C SER A 421 31.15 -0.25 -1.93
N THR A 422 30.00 -0.71 -2.40
CA THR A 422 28.76 0.06 -2.44
C THR A 422 27.75 -0.49 -1.42
N ILE A 423 26.87 0.38 -0.93
CA ILE A 423 25.80 -0.03 0.00
C ILE A 423 24.57 -0.35 -0.83
N HIS A 424 24.06 -1.57 -0.67
CA HIS A 424 22.88 -2.05 -1.37
C HIS A 424 21.88 -2.65 -0.37
N THR A 425 20.69 -2.11 -0.34
CA THR A 425 19.62 -2.54 0.59
C THR A 425 18.55 -3.39 -0.07
N GLY A 426 18.26 -3.15 -1.34
CA GLY A 426 17.17 -3.81 -2.04
C GLY A 426 15.82 -3.13 -1.87
N TRP A 427 14.77 -3.87 -2.18
CA TRP A 427 13.38 -3.40 -2.17
C TRP A 427 12.78 -3.45 -0.77
N PRO A 428 12.32 -2.32 -0.19
CA PRO A 428 11.83 -2.27 1.18
C PRO A 428 10.33 -2.53 1.28
N GLU A 429 9.91 -3.21 2.35
CA GLU A 429 8.53 -3.30 2.83
C GLU A 429 8.49 -3.04 4.33
N VAL A 430 7.45 -2.37 4.79
CA VAL A 430 7.25 -2.07 6.22
C VAL A 430 6.02 -2.82 6.72
N SER A 431 6.14 -3.50 7.87
CA SER A 431 5.00 -4.16 8.50
C SER A 431 3.91 -3.16 8.91
N LEU A 432 2.66 -3.61 9.00
CA LEU A 432 1.52 -2.74 9.35
C LEU A 432 1.69 -2.09 10.74
N ASP A 433 2.34 -2.76 11.70
CA ASP A 433 2.68 -2.15 13.00
C ASP A 433 3.79 -1.09 12.91
N GLY A 434 4.42 -0.98 11.74
CA GLY A 434 5.49 -0.02 11.47
C GLY A 434 6.81 -0.32 12.17
N LYS A 435 7.00 -1.54 12.65
CA LYS A 435 8.22 -1.89 13.40
C LYS A 435 9.21 -2.72 12.60
N THR A 436 8.76 -3.58 11.70
CA THR A 436 9.62 -4.46 10.92
C THR A 436 9.80 -3.91 9.52
N VAL A 437 11.04 -3.82 9.09
CA VAL A 437 11.42 -3.54 7.69
C VAL A 437 11.99 -4.81 7.11
N THR A 438 11.42 -5.26 6.00
CA THR A 438 11.94 -6.35 5.18
C THR A 438 12.56 -5.79 3.92
N LEU A 439 13.61 -6.41 3.45
CA LEU A 439 14.37 -5.99 2.28
C LEU A 439 14.56 -7.18 1.34
N LEU A 440 13.93 -7.11 0.17
CA LEU A 440 14.21 -8.01 -0.93
C LEU A 440 15.54 -7.59 -1.56
N GLY A 441 16.59 -8.33 -1.23
CA GLY A 441 17.93 -8.06 -1.72
C GLY A 441 18.15 -8.53 -3.16
N TYR A 442 19.41 -8.52 -3.58
CA TYR A 442 19.78 -8.83 -4.95
C TYR A 442 19.77 -10.32 -5.24
N PRO A 443 19.43 -10.72 -6.48
CA PRO A 443 19.81 -12.01 -6.96
C PRO A 443 21.34 -12.05 -7.15
N ASN A 444 22.00 -12.94 -6.46
CA ASN A 444 23.37 -13.31 -6.79
C ASN A 444 23.33 -14.22 -8.02
N GLU A 445 23.74 -13.69 -9.18
CA GLU A 445 23.66 -14.42 -10.45
C GLU A 445 24.49 -15.73 -10.44
N ALA A 446 25.60 -15.75 -9.71
CA ALA A 446 26.47 -16.92 -9.62
C ALA A 446 25.89 -18.04 -8.75
N SER A 447 25.27 -17.68 -7.63
CA SER A 447 24.67 -18.65 -6.69
C SER A 447 23.18 -18.85 -6.89
N LYS A 448 22.52 -18.00 -7.69
CA LYS A 448 21.03 -17.94 -7.85
C LYS A 448 20.31 -17.74 -6.51
N THR A 449 20.92 -16.99 -5.60
CA THR A 449 20.38 -16.68 -4.28
C THR A 449 20.05 -15.20 -4.18
N TYR A 450 19.10 -14.85 -3.30
CA TYR A 450 18.82 -13.46 -2.93
C TYR A 450 19.44 -13.17 -1.57
N ARG A 451 19.90 -11.95 -1.37
CA ARG A 451 20.23 -11.48 -0.03
C ARG A 451 19.00 -10.81 0.57
N ASN A 452 18.10 -11.60 1.10
CA ASN A 452 16.92 -11.12 1.80
C ASN A 452 17.27 -10.88 3.27
N SER A 453 16.89 -9.72 3.78
CA SER A 453 17.15 -9.35 5.16
C SER A 453 15.94 -8.68 5.80
N TYR A 454 15.95 -8.61 7.12
CA TYR A 454 14.99 -7.85 7.89
C TYR A 454 15.63 -7.26 9.14
N PHE A 455 15.05 -6.20 9.66
CA PHE A 455 15.40 -5.63 10.96
C PHE A 455 14.17 -5.06 11.64
N ARG A 456 14.24 -4.81 12.96
CA ARG A 456 13.09 -4.38 13.72
C ARG A 456 13.42 -3.20 14.63
N PHE A 457 12.54 -2.21 14.63
CA PHE A 457 12.52 -1.08 15.54
C PHE A 457 11.77 -1.42 16.83
N GLY A 458 12.16 -0.84 17.95
CA GLY A 458 11.46 -0.94 19.22
C GLY A 458 10.10 -0.24 19.22
N GLN A 459 9.94 0.81 18.40
CA GLN A 459 8.69 1.53 18.18
C GLN A 459 8.37 1.67 16.68
N SER A 460 7.11 2.03 16.38
CA SER A 460 6.67 2.24 14.99
C SER A 460 7.42 3.40 14.34
N ILE A 461 7.91 3.17 13.11
CA ILE A 461 8.48 4.20 12.24
C ILE A 461 7.43 4.87 11.34
N LEU A 462 6.20 4.35 11.32
CA LEU A 462 5.11 4.93 10.55
C LEU A 462 4.47 6.10 11.29
N PRO A 463 3.85 7.04 10.58
CA PRO A 463 3.14 8.13 11.21
C PRO A 463 2.13 7.60 12.23
N ILE A 464 2.06 8.23 13.38
CA ILE A 464 0.92 8.01 14.28
C ILE A 464 -0.29 8.50 13.49
N ALA A 465 -1.19 7.58 13.13
CA ALA A 465 -2.43 7.98 12.48
C ALA A 465 -3.09 9.04 13.40
N PRO A 466 -3.36 10.27 12.93
CA PRO A 466 -4.23 11.13 13.70
C PRO A 466 -5.50 10.32 13.89
N VAL A 467 -5.92 10.20 15.14
CA VAL A 467 -7.13 9.49 15.48
C VAL A 467 -8.25 10.07 14.64
N CYS A 468 -8.77 9.28 13.70
CA CYS A 468 -9.63 9.79 12.63
C CYS A 468 -10.99 10.20 13.17
N GLY A 469 -11.47 11.34 12.67
CA GLY A 469 -12.75 11.92 13.03
C GLY A 469 -12.67 12.66 14.36
N ALA A 470 -12.22 13.93 14.32
CA ALA A 470 -12.45 14.79 15.47
C ALA A 470 -13.95 14.78 15.76
N MET A 471 -14.35 14.20 16.90
CA MET A 471 -15.69 14.44 17.44
C MET A 471 -15.90 15.95 17.41
N LYS A 472 -16.91 16.41 16.72
CA LYS A 472 -17.28 17.83 16.74
C LYS A 472 -17.62 18.18 18.19
N GLN A 473 -16.65 18.73 18.91
CA GLN A 473 -16.71 19.20 20.29
C GLN A 473 -17.12 18.11 21.29
N GLY A 474 -16.19 17.58 22.09
CA GLY A 474 -16.74 16.89 23.18
C GLY A 474 -16.00 15.88 24.00
N LEU A 475 -14.70 15.92 24.09
CA LEU A 475 -14.00 15.28 25.19
C LEU A 475 -13.56 16.38 26.16
N ARG A 476 -14.12 16.40 27.37
CA ARG A 476 -13.84 17.39 28.40
C ARG A 476 -13.60 16.69 29.73
N PHE A 477 -12.56 17.10 30.42
CA PHE A 477 -12.25 16.67 31.77
C PHE A 477 -12.39 17.87 32.71
N ASP A 478 -13.21 17.77 33.77
CA ASP A 478 -13.44 18.84 34.75
C ASP A 478 -12.66 18.66 36.04
N GLY A 479 -11.82 17.62 36.10
CA GLY A 479 -11.04 17.25 37.25
C GLY A 479 -11.56 16.02 37.99
N GLU A 480 -12.82 15.63 37.86
CA GLU A 480 -13.41 14.44 38.44
C GLU A 480 -14.07 13.54 37.39
N LEU A 481 -14.76 14.17 36.42
CA LEU A 481 -15.52 13.46 35.43
C LEU A 481 -14.95 13.74 34.02
N LEU A 482 -14.87 12.69 33.22
CA LEU A 482 -14.60 12.80 31.82
C LEU A 482 -15.93 12.75 31.07
N HIS A 483 -16.24 13.81 30.32
CA HIS A 483 -17.46 13.94 29.52
C HIS A 483 -17.16 13.68 28.05
N VAL A 484 -18.03 12.95 27.36
CA VAL A 484 -17.96 12.67 25.94
C VAL A 484 -19.28 13.05 25.28
N ALA A 485 -19.23 13.73 24.15
CA ALA A 485 -20.44 14.27 23.49
C ALA A 485 -21.40 13.17 22.99
N GLU A 486 -20.89 12.00 22.69
CA GLU A 486 -21.65 10.83 22.22
C GLU A 486 -21.18 9.56 22.92
N PRO A 487 -22.02 8.50 23.02
CA PRO A 487 -21.61 7.25 23.65
C PRO A 487 -20.35 6.68 22.99
N SER A 488 -19.28 6.56 23.78
CA SER A 488 -17.95 6.17 23.31
C SER A 488 -17.30 5.18 24.26
N CYS A 489 -16.48 4.28 23.72
CA CYS A 489 -15.50 3.55 24.51
C CYS A 489 -14.36 4.49 24.86
N ILE A 490 -13.98 4.56 26.13
CA ILE A 490 -12.91 5.42 26.64
C ILE A 490 -11.71 4.55 26.97
N TYR A 491 -10.57 4.91 26.42
CA TYR A 491 -9.28 4.27 26.64
C TYR A 491 -8.36 5.25 27.35
N LEU A 492 -7.63 4.76 28.35
CA LEU A 492 -6.64 5.54 29.08
C LEU A 492 -5.26 4.92 28.89
N PHE A 493 -4.32 5.73 28.44
CA PHE A 493 -2.94 5.33 28.20
C PHE A 493 -1.98 6.11 29.10
N ASN A 494 -0.89 5.48 29.52
CA ASN A 494 0.22 6.19 30.15
C ASN A 494 1.05 6.96 29.11
N ALA A 495 2.06 7.69 29.57
CA ALA A 495 2.97 8.44 28.70
C ALA A 495 3.81 7.57 27.75
N GLN A 496 3.92 6.26 28.02
CA GLN A 496 4.60 5.26 27.18
C GLN A 496 3.67 4.64 26.12
N GLY A 497 2.37 5.01 26.11
CA GLY A 497 1.37 4.47 25.19
C GLY A 497 0.80 3.10 25.61
N GLU A 498 1.04 2.65 26.84
CA GLU A 498 0.44 1.43 27.37
C GLU A 498 -1.02 1.68 27.76
N LEU A 499 -1.92 0.80 27.33
CA LEU A 499 -3.33 0.84 27.71
C LEU A 499 -3.49 0.41 29.18
N LEU A 500 -3.99 1.31 29.99
CA LEU A 500 -4.20 1.09 31.42
C LEU A 500 -5.65 0.83 31.79
N TYR A 501 -6.59 1.36 31.01
CA TYR A 501 -8.02 1.22 31.27
C TYR A 501 -8.83 1.34 29.98
N GLN A 502 -9.92 0.57 29.92
CA GLN A 502 -10.93 0.64 28.87
C GLN A 502 -12.33 0.57 29.49
N SER A 503 -13.21 1.50 29.10
CA SER A 503 -14.61 1.47 29.50
C SER A 503 -15.49 0.73 28.49
N ALA A 504 -16.68 0.31 28.92
CA ALA A 504 -17.81 0.12 28.02
C ALA A 504 -18.25 1.47 27.40
N GLN A 505 -19.14 1.45 26.41
CA GLN A 505 -19.70 2.68 25.81
C GLN A 505 -20.39 3.53 26.89
N THR A 506 -19.95 4.78 27.03
CA THR A 506 -20.49 5.74 28.00
C THR A 506 -20.37 7.17 27.45
N THR A 507 -21.19 8.08 27.96
CA THR A 507 -21.05 9.52 27.73
C THR A 507 -20.32 10.22 28.88
N GLN A 508 -20.04 9.49 29.96
CA GLN A 508 -19.40 10.03 31.14
C GLN A 508 -18.61 8.94 31.88
N LEU A 509 -17.39 9.23 32.30
CA LEU A 509 -16.54 8.34 33.07
C LEU A 509 -16.09 9.05 34.35
N ASP A 510 -16.40 8.44 35.51
CA ASP A 510 -15.87 8.86 36.80
C ASP A 510 -14.41 8.44 36.94
N MET A 511 -13.53 9.41 37.10
CA MET A 511 -12.09 9.22 37.24
C MET A 511 -11.61 9.02 38.68
N ALA A 512 -12.48 9.20 39.67
CA ALA A 512 -12.11 9.05 41.07
C ALA A 512 -11.60 7.65 41.43
N PRO A 513 -12.21 6.54 40.96
CA PRO A 513 -11.67 5.19 41.19
C PRO A 513 -10.27 4.99 40.54
N LEU A 514 -10.04 5.58 39.39
CA LEU A 514 -8.77 5.45 38.66
C LEU A 514 -7.65 6.22 39.34
N ARG A 515 -7.94 7.38 39.96
CA ARG A 515 -6.97 8.15 40.75
C ARG A 515 -6.39 7.41 41.93
N HIS A 516 -7.14 6.48 42.50
CA HIS A 516 -6.66 5.66 43.60
C HIS A 516 -5.81 4.47 43.20
N THR A 517 -5.87 4.09 41.91
CA THR A 517 -5.20 2.90 41.39
C THR A 517 -4.01 3.23 40.46
N LEU A 518 -4.03 4.42 39.85
CA LEU A 518 -2.98 4.86 38.94
C LEU A 518 -1.99 5.79 39.64
N PRO A 519 -0.69 5.74 39.27
CA PRO A 519 0.31 6.69 39.77
C PRO A 519 -0.05 8.14 39.37
N GLN A 520 0.41 9.10 40.18
CA GLN A 520 0.31 10.51 39.74
C GLN A 520 1.15 10.74 38.47
N GLY A 521 0.53 11.33 37.46
CA GLY A 521 1.22 11.57 36.20
C GLY A 521 0.31 12.05 35.07
N ASP A 522 0.91 12.17 33.88
CA ASP A 522 0.21 12.56 32.67
C ASP A 522 -0.32 11.31 31.93
N TYR A 523 -1.55 11.40 31.47
CA TYR A 523 -2.27 10.34 30.77
C TYR A 523 -2.92 10.87 29.50
N ILE A 524 -3.04 10.00 28.50
CA ILE A 524 -3.77 10.28 27.28
C ILE A 524 -5.09 9.52 27.35
N VAL A 525 -6.18 10.25 27.26
CA VAL A 525 -7.54 9.70 27.13
C VAL A 525 -7.89 9.70 25.66
N LEU A 526 -8.37 8.56 25.15
CA LEU A 526 -8.95 8.40 23.84
C LEU A 526 -10.40 7.95 23.98
N ALA A 527 -11.33 8.70 23.40
CA ALA A 527 -12.73 8.29 23.29
C ALA A 527 -13.04 7.90 21.84
N VAL A 528 -13.64 6.73 21.65
CA VAL A 528 -14.01 6.20 20.32
C VAL A 528 -15.50 5.93 20.28
N GLY A 529 -16.25 6.68 19.47
CA GLY A 529 -17.68 6.52 19.26
C GLY A 529 -18.04 5.31 18.41
N ALA A 530 -19.29 4.90 18.42
CA ALA A 530 -19.80 3.73 17.70
C ALA A 530 -19.61 3.82 16.16
N GLN A 531 -19.43 5.02 15.62
CA GLN A 531 -19.19 5.27 14.18
C GLN A 531 -17.70 5.45 13.86
N GLY A 532 -16.78 5.10 14.79
CA GLY A 532 -15.34 5.27 14.61
C GLY A 532 -14.83 6.72 14.80
N ASN A 533 -15.72 7.67 15.09
CA ASN A 533 -15.30 9.02 15.49
C ASN A 533 -14.51 8.95 16.78
N SER A 534 -13.45 9.74 16.89
CA SER A 534 -12.63 9.72 18.10
C SER A 534 -12.19 11.12 18.53
N ALA A 535 -11.95 11.28 19.82
CA ALA A 535 -11.35 12.46 20.41
C ALA A 535 -10.29 12.03 21.42
N SER A 536 -9.22 12.81 21.54
CA SER A 536 -8.18 12.58 22.53
C SER A 536 -7.98 13.82 23.41
N LEU A 537 -7.61 13.59 24.64
CA LEU A 537 -7.34 14.62 25.64
C LEU A 537 -6.18 14.17 26.53
N LYS A 538 -5.23 15.07 26.77
CA LYS A 538 -4.22 14.86 27.81
C LYS A 538 -4.78 15.33 29.16
N ILE A 539 -4.71 14.47 30.15
CA ILE A 539 -5.12 14.78 31.53
C ILE A 539 -3.96 14.50 32.49
N SER A 540 -3.97 15.14 33.64
CA SER A 540 -3.07 14.83 34.77
C SER A 540 -3.91 14.31 35.93
N LEU A 541 -3.54 13.15 36.45
CA LEU A 541 -4.22 12.51 37.59
C LEU A 541 -3.37 12.57 38.85
#